data_5a9825e7b94339c92e5ef3795b034337
#
_entry.id   5a9825e7b94339c92e5ef3795b034337
#
_cell.length_a   1.000
_cell.length_b   1.000
_cell.length_c   1.000
_cell.angle_alpha   90.00
_cell.angle_beta   90.00
_cell.angle_gamma   90.00
#
_symmetry.space_group_name_H-M   'P 1'
#
loop_
_entity.id
_entity.type
_entity.pdbx_description
1 polymer ?
#
loop_
_entity_poly.entity_id
_entity_poly.type
_entity_poly.pdbx_seq_one_letter_code
_entity_poly.pdbx_strand_id
1 'polypeptide(L)'
;MARILFKKQFKQAILDGRKTTTVRRWKKCTLKPGDRVFSPGVGWLDLEVVENVDLKDLTDADALADGFSTLVELHQIIRKIYPDHASDGKSWFRLRFKRLNSEVAQIHPRSKLAARLRTALDKAVRQTGS
;
A
#
# COMPACT_ATOMS: atom_id res chain seq x y z
N MET A 1 -3.81 1.14 16.64
CA MET A 1 -2.88 1.32 15.52
C MET A 1 -3.17 0.28 14.45
N ALA A 2 -3.37 0.69 13.21
CA ALA A 2 -3.65 -0.23 12.13
C ALA A 2 -2.40 -0.98 11.68
N ARG A 3 -2.57 -2.26 11.35
CA ARG A 3 -1.49 -3.12 10.87
C ARG A 3 -1.93 -3.80 9.58
N ILE A 4 -1.01 -3.94 8.64
CA ILE A 4 -1.22 -4.71 7.43
C ILE A 4 -0.18 -5.82 7.40
N LEU A 5 -0.64 -7.06 7.19
CA LEU A 5 0.25 -8.21 7.14
C LEU A 5 0.50 -8.61 5.68
N PHE A 6 1.75 -8.88 5.37
CA PHE A 6 2.15 -9.42 4.07
C PHE A 6 2.75 -10.80 4.25
N LYS A 7 2.48 -11.69 3.30
CA LYS A 7 3.15 -12.99 3.27
C LYS A 7 4.65 -12.77 3.04
N LYS A 8 5.46 -13.66 3.60
CA LYS A 8 6.92 -13.58 3.53
C LYS A 8 7.44 -13.32 2.11
N GLN A 9 6.83 -13.98 1.13
CA GLN A 9 7.23 -13.88 -0.28
C GLN A 9 7.07 -12.47 -0.86
N PHE A 10 6.20 -11.63 -0.27
CA PHE A 10 5.97 -10.27 -0.76
C PHE A 10 6.80 -9.21 -0.05
N LYS A 11 7.35 -9.52 1.12
CA LYS A 11 8.10 -8.54 1.92
C LYS A 11 9.31 -8.00 1.18
N GLN A 12 10.06 -8.88 0.50
CA GLN A 12 11.25 -8.46 -0.23
C GLN A 12 10.90 -7.51 -1.39
N ALA A 13 9.81 -7.77 -2.10
CA ALA A 13 9.35 -6.90 -3.17
C ALA A 13 9.02 -5.49 -2.67
N ILE A 14 8.45 -5.38 -1.46
CA ILE A 14 8.19 -4.09 -0.83
C ILE A 14 9.49 -3.39 -0.45
N LEU A 15 10.43 -4.11 0.14
CA LEU A 15 11.73 -3.57 0.54
C LEU A 15 12.54 -3.09 -0.68
N ASP A 16 12.41 -3.77 -1.82
CA ASP A 16 13.08 -3.40 -3.08
C ASP A 16 12.39 -2.25 -3.81
N GLY A 17 11.21 -1.85 -3.37
CA GLY A 17 10.42 -0.82 -4.05
C GLY A 17 9.64 -1.29 -5.27
N ARG A 18 9.65 -2.60 -5.57
CA ARG A 18 8.90 -3.17 -6.71
C ARG A 18 7.42 -3.27 -6.42
N LYS A 19 7.04 -3.51 -5.16
CA LYS A 19 5.65 -3.61 -4.73
C LYS A 19 5.26 -2.34 -3.97
N THR A 20 4.36 -1.55 -4.54
CA THR A 20 3.88 -0.29 -3.96
C THR A 20 2.37 -0.29 -3.73
N THR A 21 1.69 -1.38 -4.10
CA THR A 21 0.25 -1.53 -3.90
C THR A 21 -0.06 -2.90 -3.31
N THR A 22 -1.24 -3.02 -2.73
CA THR A 22 -1.79 -4.29 -2.29
C THR A 22 -3.29 -4.31 -2.54
N VAL A 23 -3.81 -5.46 -2.96
CA VAL A 23 -5.25 -5.67 -3.14
C VAL A 23 -5.73 -6.54 -2.00
N ARG A 24 -6.75 -6.06 -1.28
CA ARG A 24 -7.29 -6.72 -0.09
C ARG A 24 -8.79 -6.93 -0.23
N ARG A 25 -9.27 -8.01 0.39
CA ARG A 25 -10.68 -8.31 0.41
C ARG A 25 -11.21 -8.12 1.82
N TRP A 26 -11.99 -7.07 2.02
CA TRP A 26 -12.52 -6.70 3.33
C TRP A 26 -14.01 -6.43 3.26
N LYS A 27 -14.69 -6.71 4.37
CA LYS A 27 -16.10 -6.35 4.54
C LYS A 27 -16.25 -4.83 4.60
N LYS A 28 -15.33 -4.16 5.28
CA LYS A 28 -15.31 -2.72 5.46
C LYS A 28 -13.86 -2.23 5.51
N CYS A 29 -13.58 -1.12 4.86
CA CYS A 29 -12.27 -0.48 4.93
C CYS A 29 -12.36 0.78 5.79
N THR A 30 -11.63 0.80 6.89
CA THR A 30 -11.55 1.97 7.78
C THR A 30 -10.29 2.80 7.53
N LEU A 31 -9.42 2.34 6.65
CA LEU A 31 -8.18 3.05 6.31
C LEU A 31 -8.46 4.15 5.29
N LYS A 32 -7.70 5.24 5.39
CA LYS A 32 -7.84 6.42 4.55
C LYS A 32 -6.48 6.85 4.00
N PRO A 33 -6.46 7.58 2.87
CA PRO A 33 -5.23 8.25 2.43
C PRO A 33 -4.69 9.13 3.55
N GLY A 34 -3.38 9.07 3.76
CA GLY A 34 -2.71 9.78 4.84
C GLY A 34 -2.55 8.97 6.12
N ASP A 35 -3.22 7.83 6.24
CA ASP A 35 -3.03 6.95 7.39
C ASP A 35 -1.67 6.28 7.33
N ARG A 36 -1.08 6.05 8.49
CA ARG A 36 0.15 5.29 8.65
C ARG A 36 -0.16 3.93 9.25
N VAL A 37 0.33 2.88 8.61
CA VAL A 37 0.13 1.50 9.08
C VAL A 37 1.47 0.83 9.28
N PHE A 38 1.53 -0.10 10.24
CA PHE A 38 2.72 -0.88 10.49
C PHE A 38 2.61 -2.26 9.85
N SER A 39 3.69 -2.72 9.25
CA SER A 39 3.77 -4.06 8.69
C SER A 39 5.00 -4.78 9.25
N PRO A 40 4.81 -5.89 9.99
CA PRO A 40 5.95 -6.67 10.52
C PRO A 40 6.89 -7.12 9.40
N GLY A 41 8.18 -6.92 9.61
CA GLY A 41 9.22 -7.28 8.64
C GLY A 41 9.41 -6.28 7.51
N VAL A 42 8.55 -5.28 7.42
CA VAL A 42 8.62 -4.23 6.39
C VAL A 42 8.83 -2.85 7.02
N GLY A 43 8.12 -2.56 8.12
CA GLY A 43 8.17 -1.28 8.81
C GLY A 43 6.91 -0.46 8.61
N TRP A 44 7.05 0.85 8.69
CA TRP A 44 5.93 1.78 8.56
C TRP A 44 5.65 2.12 7.10
N LEU A 45 4.36 2.19 6.77
CA LEU A 45 3.88 2.53 5.44
C LEU A 45 2.90 3.70 5.55
N ASP A 46 3.08 4.72 4.71
CA ASP A 46 2.10 5.78 4.53
C ASP A 46 1.17 5.40 3.39
N LEU A 47 -0.13 5.43 3.64
CA LEU A 47 -1.13 5.17 2.62
C LEU A 47 -1.35 6.41 1.77
N GLU A 48 -1.13 6.30 0.46
CA GLU A 48 -1.31 7.39 -0.49
C GLU A 48 -2.67 7.33 -1.16
N VAL A 49 -3.13 6.11 -1.48
CA VAL A 49 -4.41 5.86 -2.14
C VAL A 49 -5.09 4.70 -1.43
N VAL A 50 -6.38 4.85 -1.18
CA VAL A 50 -7.26 3.79 -0.69
C VAL A 50 -8.53 3.84 -1.54
N GLU A 51 -8.79 2.78 -2.32
CA GLU A 51 -9.91 2.78 -3.25
C GLU A 51 -10.61 1.44 -3.29
N ASN A 52 -11.93 1.47 -3.51
CA ASN A 52 -12.70 0.27 -3.81
C ASN A 52 -12.50 -0.03 -5.30
N VAL A 53 -12.17 -1.28 -5.64
CA VAL A 53 -11.89 -1.67 -7.02
C VAL A 53 -12.67 -2.92 -7.39
N ASP A 54 -12.82 -3.10 -8.69
CA ASP A 54 -13.36 -4.32 -9.27
C ASP A 54 -12.19 -5.08 -9.90
N LEU A 55 -12.06 -6.38 -9.65
CA LEU A 55 -10.93 -7.17 -10.18
C LEU A 55 -10.83 -7.09 -11.71
N LYS A 56 -11.97 -7.02 -12.40
CA LYS A 56 -12.00 -6.92 -13.86
C LYS A 56 -11.38 -5.63 -14.40
N ASP A 57 -11.30 -4.59 -13.57
CA ASP A 57 -10.78 -3.28 -13.97
C ASP A 57 -9.29 -3.12 -13.71
N LEU A 58 -8.65 -4.11 -13.10
CA LEU A 58 -7.20 -4.10 -12.88
C LEU A 58 -6.46 -4.29 -14.20
N THR A 59 -5.33 -3.59 -14.33
CA THR A 59 -4.52 -3.57 -15.56
C THR A 59 -3.15 -4.20 -15.32
N ASP A 60 -2.37 -4.35 -16.40
CA ASP A 60 -0.98 -4.81 -16.28
C ASP A 60 -0.13 -3.83 -15.45
N ALA A 61 -0.40 -2.53 -15.56
CA ALA A 61 0.28 -1.52 -14.74
C ALA A 61 -0.04 -1.74 -13.26
N ASP A 62 -1.27 -2.10 -12.92
CA ASP A 62 -1.67 -2.42 -11.54
C ASP A 62 -0.93 -3.67 -11.04
N ALA A 63 -0.77 -4.67 -11.89
CA ALA A 63 -0.05 -5.89 -11.54
C ALA A 63 1.43 -5.59 -11.27
N LEU A 64 2.07 -4.77 -12.09
CA LEU A 64 3.46 -4.35 -11.89
C LEU A 64 3.63 -3.61 -10.57
N ALA A 65 2.71 -2.68 -10.26
CA ALA A 65 2.75 -1.94 -8.99
C ALA A 65 2.56 -2.85 -7.77
N ASP A 66 1.84 -3.96 -7.93
CA ASP A 66 1.63 -4.97 -6.89
C ASP A 66 2.80 -5.95 -6.77
N GLY A 67 3.80 -5.85 -7.65
CA GLY A 67 5.00 -6.66 -7.63
C GLY A 67 4.96 -7.89 -8.53
N PHE A 68 3.97 -7.97 -9.44
CA PHE A 68 3.83 -9.08 -10.37
C PHE A 68 4.24 -8.68 -11.78
N SER A 69 4.69 -9.64 -12.57
CA SER A 69 5.10 -9.38 -13.94
C SER A 69 3.92 -9.20 -14.88
N THR A 70 2.81 -9.88 -14.62
CA THR A 70 1.62 -9.85 -15.47
C THR A 70 0.34 -9.81 -14.64
N LEU A 71 -0.74 -9.35 -15.28
CA LEU A 71 -2.07 -9.37 -14.69
C LEU A 71 -2.54 -10.80 -14.38
N VAL A 72 -2.15 -11.76 -15.22
CA VAL A 72 -2.48 -13.18 -15.00
C VAL A 72 -1.90 -13.68 -13.68
N GLU A 73 -0.64 -13.34 -13.38
CA GLU A 73 -0.02 -13.71 -12.10
C GLU A 73 -0.77 -13.09 -10.92
N LEU A 74 -1.15 -11.81 -11.03
CA LEU A 74 -1.91 -11.14 -9.98
C LEU A 74 -3.23 -11.85 -9.72
N HIS A 75 -3.98 -12.17 -10.77
CA HIS A 75 -5.25 -12.88 -10.63
C HIS A 75 -5.07 -14.28 -10.05
N GLN A 76 -4.00 -14.99 -10.42
CA GLN A 76 -3.71 -16.31 -9.88
C GLN A 76 -3.44 -16.27 -8.38
N ILE A 77 -2.66 -15.30 -7.92
CA ILE A 77 -2.35 -15.17 -6.49
C ILE A 77 -3.59 -14.76 -5.69
N ILE A 78 -4.43 -13.89 -6.26
CA ILE A 78 -5.69 -13.49 -5.62
C ILE A 78 -6.60 -14.71 -5.43
N ARG A 79 -6.74 -15.55 -6.43
CA ARG A 79 -7.55 -16.77 -6.32
C ARG A 79 -6.99 -17.74 -5.28
N LYS A 80 -5.68 -17.81 -5.16
CA LYS A 80 -5.01 -18.68 -4.20
C LYS A 80 -5.22 -18.19 -2.76
N ILE A 81 -5.18 -16.88 -2.54
CA ILE A 81 -5.35 -16.30 -1.20
C ILE A 81 -6.83 -16.24 -0.80
N TYR A 82 -7.71 -15.97 -1.76
CA TYR A 82 -9.15 -15.79 -1.52
C TYR A 82 -9.99 -16.73 -2.40
N PRO A 83 -9.93 -18.05 -2.17
CA PRO A 83 -10.60 -19.02 -3.06
C PRO A 83 -12.13 -18.87 -3.09
N ASP A 84 -12.75 -18.42 -2.00
CA ASP A 84 -14.21 -18.31 -1.87
C ASP A 84 -14.71 -16.86 -1.94
N HIS A 85 -13.97 -15.97 -2.60
CA HIS A 85 -14.29 -14.53 -2.60
C HIS A 85 -15.68 -14.21 -3.17
N ALA A 86 -16.21 -15.03 -4.09
CA ALA A 86 -17.48 -14.74 -4.73
C ALA A 86 -18.68 -14.78 -3.77
N SER A 87 -18.56 -15.46 -2.62
CA SER A 87 -19.67 -15.68 -1.70
C SER A 87 -19.46 -15.10 -0.29
N ASP A 88 -18.38 -14.33 -0.06
CA ASP A 88 -18.03 -13.87 1.29
C ASP A 88 -18.69 -12.54 1.68
N GLY A 89 -19.39 -11.85 0.77
CA GLY A 89 -20.02 -10.57 1.03
C GLY A 89 -19.05 -9.40 1.22
N LYS A 90 -17.78 -9.60 0.90
CA LYS A 90 -16.74 -8.57 1.03
C LYS A 90 -16.50 -7.85 -0.28
N SER A 91 -15.76 -6.77 -0.23
CA SER A 91 -15.38 -5.96 -1.39
C SER A 91 -13.87 -5.93 -1.54
N TRP A 92 -13.41 -5.60 -2.76
CA TRP A 92 -12.00 -5.46 -3.05
C TRP A 92 -11.55 -4.03 -2.82
N PHE A 93 -10.41 -3.88 -2.14
CA PHE A 93 -9.78 -2.59 -1.89
C PHE A 93 -8.35 -2.62 -2.38
N ARG A 94 -7.93 -1.56 -3.06
CA ARG A 94 -6.56 -1.38 -3.51
C ARG A 94 -5.95 -0.24 -2.71
N LEU A 95 -4.81 -0.53 -2.08
CA LEU A 95 -4.08 0.45 -1.31
C LEU A 95 -2.73 0.70 -1.98
N ARG A 96 -2.42 1.97 -2.18
CA ARG A 96 -1.09 2.38 -2.61
C ARG A 96 -0.36 2.95 -1.41
N PHE A 97 0.87 2.52 -1.19
CA PHE A 97 1.63 2.91 -0.01
C PHE A 97 3.06 3.31 -0.36
N LYS A 98 3.66 4.07 0.55
CA LYS A 98 5.06 4.43 0.51
C LYS A 98 5.73 3.97 1.80
N ARG A 99 6.81 3.23 1.67
CA ARG A 99 7.58 2.77 2.82
C ARG A 99 8.38 3.93 3.40
N LEU A 100 8.30 4.10 4.72
CA LEU A 100 9.01 5.16 5.41
C LEU A 100 10.37 4.66 5.91
N ASN A 101 11.37 5.56 5.95
CA ASN A 101 12.62 5.25 6.61
C ASN A 101 12.42 5.31 8.13
N SER A 102 13.37 4.73 8.90
CA SER A 102 13.25 4.60 10.34
C SER A 102 13.18 5.95 11.07
N GLU A 103 13.83 6.99 10.56
CA GLU A 103 13.80 8.32 11.16
C GLU A 103 12.41 8.94 11.08
N VAL A 104 11.83 8.94 9.88
CA VAL A 104 10.48 9.48 9.65
C VAL A 104 9.43 8.67 10.41
N ALA A 105 9.61 7.34 10.49
CA ALA A 105 8.67 6.44 11.16
C ALA A 105 8.56 6.72 12.67
N GLN A 106 9.59 7.27 13.30
CA GLN A 106 9.60 7.60 14.72
C GLN A 106 8.81 8.87 15.04
N ILE A 107 8.48 9.68 14.03
CA ILE A 107 7.76 10.94 14.20
C ILE A 107 6.27 10.68 14.05
N HIS A 108 5.48 11.07 15.06
CA HIS A 108 4.03 10.90 15.00
C HIS A 108 3.47 11.71 13.82
N PRO A 109 2.57 11.11 12.99
CA PRO A 109 2.06 11.77 11.77
C PRO A 109 1.38 13.12 12.01
N ARG A 110 0.80 13.32 13.20
CA ARG A 110 0.07 14.56 13.57
C ARG A 110 0.92 15.54 14.35
N SER A 111 2.21 15.24 14.58
CA SER A 111 3.08 16.15 15.29
C SER A 111 3.41 17.39 14.44
N LYS A 112 3.73 18.49 15.11
CA LYS A 112 4.18 19.72 14.44
C LYS A 112 5.48 19.47 13.65
N LEU A 113 6.36 18.63 14.20
CA LEU A 113 7.62 18.28 13.54
C LEU A 113 7.36 17.50 12.25
N ALA A 114 6.43 16.56 12.25
CA ALA A 114 6.06 15.83 11.05
C ALA A 114 5.50 16.77 9.97
N ALA A 115 4.66 17.71 10.36
CA ALA A 115 4.13 18.72 9.43
C ALA A 115 5.23 19.58 8.83
N ARG A 116 6.19 20.02 9.64
CA ARG A 116 7.34 20.81 9.17
C ARG A 116 8.20 20.02 8.19
N LEU A 117 8.46 18.76 8.48
CA LEU A 117 9.24 17.89 7.59
C LEU A 117 8.53 17.68 6.25
N ARG A 118 7.22 17.46 6.25
CA ARG A 118 6.46 17.34 5.01
C ARG A 118 6.54 18.61 4.18
N THR A 119 6.36 19.77 4.80
CA THR A 119 6.45 21.07 4.12
C THR A 119 7.84 21.27 3.53
N ALA A 120 8.88 20.96 4.26
CA ALA A 120 10.26 21.09 3.79
C ALA A 120 10.55 20.17 2.61
N LEU A 121 10.07 18.92 2.66
CA LEU A 121 10.22 17.95 1.57
C LEU A 121 9.47 18.40 0.32
N ASP A 122 8.23 18.86 0.47
CA ASP A 122 7.44 19.38 -0.65
C ASP A 122 8.12 20.57 -1.31
N LYS A 123 8.66 21.48 -0.51
CA LYS A 123 9.37 22.65 -1.00
C LYS A 123 10.63 22.25 -1.77
N ALA A 124 11.39 21.29 -1.26
CA ALA A 124 12.59 20.78 -1.93
C ALA A 124 12.23 20.12 -3.28
N VAL A 125 11.17 19.33 -3.31
CA VAL A 125 10.69 18.69 -4.55
C VAL A 125 10.28 19.75 -5.58
N ARG A 126 9.57 20.80 -5.16
CA ARG A 126 9.19 21.90 -6.08
C ARG A 126 10.38 22.63 -6.66
N GLN A 127 11.44 22.81 -5.87
CA GLN A 127 12.66 23.48 -6.35
C GLN A 127 13.46 22.64 -7.33
N THR A 128 13.41 21.32 -7.21
CA THR A 128 14.16 20.39 -8.07
C THR A 128 13.33 19.84 -9.23
N GLY A 129 12.02 19.95 -9.17
CA GLY A 129 11.10 19.40 -10.16
C GLY A 129 10.70 20.34 -11.28
N SER A 130 11.26 21.50 -11.33
CA SER A 130 10.93 22.48 -12.36
C SER A 130 11.56 22.19 -13.71
#